data_43addd1208c24a240b10995497c623d6
#
_entry.id   43addd1208c24a240b10995497c623d6
#
_cell.length_a   1.000
_cell.length_b   1.000
_cell.length_c   1.000
_cell.angle_alpha   90.00
_cell.angle_beta   90.00
_cell.angle_gamma   90.00
#
_symmetry.space_group_name_H-M   'P 1'
#
loop_
_entity.id
_entity.type
_entity.pdbx_description
1 polymer ?
#
loop_
_entity_poly.entity_id
_entity_poly.type
_entity_poly.pdbx_seq_one_letter_code
_entity_poly.pdbx_strand_id
1 'polypeptide(L)'
;MILDAKKYCQCMEEVKHRASLIGSFIASGVSFGSNLHDYEVVCLHLRKILELIAFSALTANKEEYSKIHNDYSKKWNAKRLLKSIGKLNPDFYPQPVEYAGIIDGGVKHFKEVETGFLNKEDWIKLYDLCSKALHVWNPYEERDRQINFEISVAEWVKRIQNLLKVRYARPLGG
;
A
#
# COMPACT_ATOMS: atom_id res chain seq x y z
N MET A 1 13.98 -16.41 -8.27
CA MET A 1 14.42 -15.52 -7.15
C MET A 1 14.88 -14.13 -7.61
N ILE A 2 15.93 -13.96 -8.44
CA ILE A 2 16.44 -12.62 -8.87
C ILE A 2 15.39 -11.80 -9.64
N LEU A 3 14.63 -12.42 -10.56
CA LEU A 3 13.60 -11.73 -11.35
C LEU A 3 12.46 -11.21 -10.49
N ASP A 4 12.07 -11.93 -9.46
CA ASP A 4 10.97 -11.52 -8.59
C ASP A 4 11.42 -10.42 -7.61
N ALA A 5 12.67 -10.45 -7.15
CA ALA A 5 13.25 -9.33 -6.40
C ALA A 5 13.26 -8.02 -7.22
N LYS A 6 13.60 -8.10 -8.53
CA LYS A 6 13.55 -6.94 -9.42
C LYS A 6 12.13 -6.37 -9.55
N LYS A 7 11.13 -7.22 -9.73
CA LYS A 7 9.71 -6.81 -9.79
C LYS A 7 9.25 -6.17 -8.49
N TYR A 8 9.64 -6.75 -7.35
CA TYR A 8 9.37 -6.19 -6.05
C TYR A 8 9.96 -4.77 -5.92
N CYS A 9 11.24 -4.58 -6.26
CA CYS A 9 11.88 -3.28 -6.23
C CYS A 9 11.19 -2.27 -7.15
N GLN A 10 10.79 -2.68 -8.36
CA GLN A 10 10.04 -1.83 -9.28
C GLN A 10 8.72 -1.34 -8.70
N CYS A 11 7.95 -2.24 -8.05
CA CYS A 11 6.73 -1.84 -7.34
C CYS A 11 7.04 -0.79 -6.26
N MET A 12 8.11 -0.98 -5.49
CA MET A 12 8.46 -0.08 -4.39
C MET A 12 8.94 1.29 -4.86
N GLU A 13 9.72 1.35 -5.94
CA GLU A 13 10.13 2.63 -6.54
C GLU A 13 8.93 3.39 -7.10
N GLU A 14 8.00 2.70 -7.75
CA GLU A 14 6.76 3.33 -8.23
C GLU A 14 5.87 3.84 -7.08
N VAL A 15 5.81 3.14 -5.95
CA VAL A 15 5.12 3.63 -4.74
C VAL A 15 5.75 4.93 -4.25
N LYS A 16 7.08 4.99 -4.14
CA LYS A 16 7.80 6.21 -3.72
C LYS A 16 7.53 7.37 -4.68
N HIS A 17 7.61 7.10 -5.98
CA HIS A 17 7.35 8.09 -7.01
C HIS A 17 5.93 8.68 -6.90
N ARG A 18 4.90 7.83 -6.75
CA ARG A 18 3.51 8.27 -6.59
C ARG A 18 3.27 9.02 -5.30
N ALA A 19 3.88 8.62 -4.20
CA ALA A 19 3.81 9.35 -2.94
C ALA A 19 4.42 10.76 -3.06
N SER A 20 5.55 10.88 -3.78
CA SER A 20 6.17 12.17 -4.09
C SER A 20 5.29 13.04 -4.98
N LEU A 21 4.62 12.46 -6.00
CA LEU A 21 3.67 13.20 -6.85
C LEU A 21 2.52 13.79 -6.05
N ILE A 22 1.93 13.02 -5.12
CA ILE A 22 0.88 13.54 -4.23
C ILE A 22 1.40 14.70 -3.38
N GLY A 23 2.59 14.54 -2.78
CA GLY A 23 3.21 15.60 -1.98
C GLY A 23 3.45 16.86 -2.79
N SER A 24 3.98 16.74 -4.01
CA SER A 24 4.22 17.86 -4.92
C SER A 24 2.90 18.54 -5.34
N PHE A 25 1.87 17.76 -5.66
CA PHE A 25 0.55 18.29 -6.01
C PHE A 25 -0.04 19.12 -4.86
N ILE A 26 -0.02 18.59 -3.64
CA ILE A 26 -0.52 19.33 -2.46
C ILE A 26 0.30 20.61 -2.21
N ALA A 27 1.62 20.54 -2.35
CA ALA A 27 2.50 21.69 -2.10
C ALA A 27 2.41 22.77 -3.20
N SER A 28 2.06 22.40 -4.43
CA SER A 28 2.00 23.33 -5.56
C SER A 28 0.83 24.31 -5.50
N GLY A 29 -0.24 23.98 -4.76
CA GLY A 29 -1.49 24.73 -4.76
C GLY A 29 -2.26 24.72 -6.09
N VAL A 30 -1.83 23.88 -7.05
CA VAL A 30 -2.54 23.70 -8.32
C VAL A 30 -3.87 23.00 -8.08
N SER A 31 -4.93 23.46 -8.75
CA SER A 31 -6.26 22.85 -8.70
C SER A 31 -6.78 22.57 -10.11
N PHE A 32 -7.54 21.48 -10.24
CA PHE A 32 -8.30 21.12 -11.45
C PHE A 32 -9.68 21.79 -11.52
N GLY A 33 -9.86 22.90 -10.79
CA GLY A 33 -11.07 23.71 -10.83
C GLY A 33 -12.13 23.34 -9.78
N SER A 34 -11.98 22.25 -9.07
CA SER A 34 -12.80 21.93 -7.90
C SER A 34 -12.09 20.98 -6.93
N ASN A 35 -12.42 21.11 -5.65
CA ASN A 35 -11.92 20.20 -4.62
C ASN A 35 -12.23 18.72 -4.94
N LEU A 36 -13.37 18.44 -5.58
CA LEU A 36 -13.75 17.09 -5.97
C LEU A 36 -12.72 16.48 -6.94
N HIS A 37 -12.39 17.19 -8.01
CA HIS A 37 -11.43 16.72 -9.02
C HIS A 37 -10.02 16.60 -8.43
N ASP A 38 -9.64 17.53 -7.56
CA ASP A 38 -8.35 17.47 -6.86
C ASP A 38 -8.25 16.20 -5.97
N TYR A 39 -9.31 15.87 -5.25
CA TYR A 39 -9.38 14.63 -4.47
C TYR A 39 -9.40 13.38 -5.35
N GLU A 40 -10.06 13.39 -6.50
CA GLU A 40 -10.05 12.25 -7.44
C GLU A 40 -8.63 11.94 -7.93
N VAL A 41 -7.84 12.96 -8.28
CA VAL A 41 -6.44 12.78 -8.69
C VAL A 41 -5.61 12.18 -7.56
N VAL A 42 -5.75 12.71 -6.34
CA VAL A 42 -5.07 12.16 -5.16
C VAL A 42 -5.50 10.72 -4.90
N CYS A 43 -6.80 10.42 -4.93
CA CYS A 43 -7.33 9.07 -4.74
C CYS A 43 -6.86 8.10 -5.81
N LEU A 44 -6.72 8.53 -7.06
CA LEU A 44 -6.16 7.71 -8.13
C LEU A 44 -4.72 7.27 -7.81
N HIS A 45 -3.88 8.20 -7.36
CA HIS A 45 -2.50 7.88 -6.98
C HIS A 45 -2.44 7.01 -5.72
N LEU A 46 -3.20 7.32 -4.68
CA LEU A 46 -3.31 6.50 -3.47
C LEU A 46 -3.78 5.07 -3.81
N ARG A 47 -4.81 4.93 -4.64
CA ARG A 47 -5.32 3.64 -5.08
C ARG A 47 -4.24 2.81 -5.77
N LYS A 48 -3.49 3.40 -6.70
CA LYS A 48 -2.38 2.74 -7.39
C LYS A 48 -1.24 2.36 -6.44
N ILE A 49 -0.94 3.19 -5.44
CA ILE A 49 0.02 2.85 -4.37
C ILE A 49 -0.43 1.59 -3.64
N LEU A 50 -1.69 1.52 -3.23
CA LEU A 50 -2.24 0.38 -2.50
C LEU A 50 -2.20 -0.90 -3.36
N GLU A 51 -2.52 -0.81 -4.63
CA GLU A 51 -2.42 -1.92 -5.58
C GLU A 51 -0.97 -2.41 -5.74
N LEU A 52 0.00 -1.49 -5.83
CA LEU A 52 1.43 -1.83 -5.90
C LEU A 52 1.92 -2.52 -4.63
N ILE A 53 1.46 -2.11 -3.44
CA ILE A 53 1.76 -2.79 -2.18
C ILE A 53 1.21 -4.22 -2.20
N ALA A 54 -0.02 -4.43 -2.68
CA ALA A 54 -0.60 -5.76 -2.80
C ALA A 54 0.15 -6.64 -3.81
N PHE A 55 0.55 -6.10 -4.95
CA PHE A 55 1.34 -6.83 -5.95
C PHE A 55 2.76 -7.12 -5.47
N SER A 56 3.36 -6.24 -4.67
CA SER A 56 4.65 -6.53 -4.05
C SER A 56 4.56 -7.68 -3.04
N ALA A 57 3.46 -7.75 -2.28
CA ALA A 57 3.19 -8.88 -1.39
C ALA A 57 3.00 -10.19 -2.18
N LEU A 58 2.30 -10.16 -3.34
CA LEU A 58 2.23 -11.31 -4.24
C LEU A 58 3.62 -11.73 -4.71
N THR A 59 4.45 -10.77 -5.13
CA THR A 59 5.80 -11.04 -5.64
C THR A 59 6.68 -11.71 -4.56
N ALA A 60 6.58 -11.26 -3.32
CA ALA A 60 7.29 -11.84 -2.18
C ALA A 60 6.82 -13.26 -1.81
N ASN A 61 5.54 -13.58 -2.06
CA ASN A 61 4.92 -14.87 -1.74
C ASN A 61 4.61 -15.72 -2.99
N LYS A 62 5.16 -15.37 -4.14
CA LYS A 62 4.80 -15.94 -5.45
C LYS A 62 4.97 -17.45 -5.50
N GLU A 63 6.05 -17.97 -4.95
CA GLU A 63 6.38 -19.39 -5.02
C GLU A 63 5.27 -20.25 -4.39
N GLU A 64 4.84 -19.91 -3.19
CA GLU A 64 3.76 -20.61 -2.49
C GLU A 64 2.39 -20.32 -3.11
N TYR A 65 2.15 -19.05 -3.49
CA TYR A 65 0.89 -18.65 -4.07
C TYR A 65 0.60 -19.33 -5.42
N SER A 66 1.62 -19.47 -6.27
CA SER A 66 1.49 -20.11 -7.59
C SER A 66 1.22 -21.60 -7.54
N LYS A 67 1.60 -22.30 -6.46
CA LYS A 67 1.30 -23.73 -6.25
C LYS A 67 -0.22 -23.97 -6.14
N ILE A 68 -0.97 -23.01 -5.64
CA ILE A 68 -2.42 -23.12 -5.39
C ILE A 68 -3.24 -22.36 -6.43
N HIS A 69 -2.71 -21.28 -6.98
CA HIS A 69 -3.40 -20.39 -7.91
C HIS A 69 -2.66 -20.28 -9.24
N ASN A 70 -2.97 -21.16 -10.18
CA ASN A 70 -2.37 -21.17 -11.54
C ASN A 70 -2.65 -19.89 -12.34
N ASP A 71 -3.71 -19.15 -11.98
CA ASP A 71 -4.14 -17.92 -12.63
C ASP A 71 -3.63 -16.65 -11.93
N TYR A 72 -2.60 -16.76 -11.07
CA TYR A 72 -2.07 -15.64 -10.29
C TYR A 72 -1.69 -14.42 -11.14
N SER A 73 -1.19 -14.64 -12.35
CA SER A 73 -0.81 -13.57 -13.28
C SER A 73 -1.99 -12.75 -13.82
N LYS A 74 -3.22 -13.27 -13.69
CA LYS A 74 -4.46 -12.62 -14.12
C LYS A 74 -5.19 -11.90 -12.97
N LYS A 75 -4.69 -12.00 -11.75
CA LYS A 75 -5.29 -11.34 -10.59
C LYS A 75 -5.00 -9.84 -10.63
N TRP A 76 -6.06 -9.05 -10.71
CA TRP A 76 -5.96 -7.59 -10.75
C TRP A 76 -6.65 -6.90 -9.56
N ASN A 77 -7.55 -7.59 -8.85
CA ASN A 77 -8.24 -7.01 -7.69
C ASN A 77 -7.38 -7.13 -6.43
N ALA A 78 -6.73 -6.03 -6.07
CA ALA A 78 -5.78 -5.96 -4.97
C ALA A 78 -6.36 -6.40 -3.62
N LYS A 79 -7.62 -6.04 -3.30
CA LYS A 79 -8.28 -6.42 -2.04
C LYS A 79 -8.52 -7.93 -1.95
N ARG A 80 -8.98 -8.55 -3.04
CA ARG A 80 -9.14 -10.01 -3.13
C ARG A 80 -7.79 -10.71 -3.07
N LEU A 81 -6.78 -10.14 -3.72
CA LEU A 81 -5.41 -10.65 -3.71
C LEU A 81 -4.83 -10.69 -2.29
N LEU A 82 -4.88 -9.58 -1.54
CA LEU A 82 -4.41 -9.53 -0.16
C LEU A 82 -5.13 -10.54 0.73
N LYS A 83 -6.46 -10.67 0.59
CA LYS A 83 -7.23 -11.67 1.34
C LYS A 83 -6.77 -13.10 1.01
N SER A 84 -6.46 -13.38 -0.25
CA SER A 84 -6.02 -14.70 -0.71
C SER A 84 -4.60 -15.02 -0.21
N ILE A 85 -3.67 -14.06 -0.29
CA ILE A 85 -2.31 -14.22 0.24
C ILE A 85 -2.34 -14.43 1.75
N GLY A 86 -3.14 -13.67 2.49
CA GLY A 86 -3.26 -13.77 3.94
C GLY A 86 -3.82 -15.10 4.46
N LYS A 87 -4.50 -15.87 3.61
CA LYS A 87 -4.91 -17.24 3.95
C LYS A 87 -3.75 -18.24 3.86
N LEU A 88 -2.75 -17.95 3.04
CA LEU A 88 -1.56 -18.80 2.86
C LEU A 88 -0.46 -18.43 3.82
N ASN A 89 -0.26 -17.14 4.00
CA ASN A 89 0.74 -16.57 4.90
C ASN A 89 0.08 -15.46 5.73
N PRO A 90 -0.31 -15.72 6.99
CA PRO A 90 -0.86 -14.69 7.87
C PRO A 90 0.05 -13.47 8.05
N ASP A 91 1.38 -13.70 8.02
CA ASP A 91 2.41 -12.68 8.23
C ASP A 91 2.94 -12.05 6.92
N PHE A 92 2.16 -12.15 5.84
CA PHE A 92 2.55 -11.65 4.51
C PHE A 92 2.67 -10.14 4.43
N TYR A 93 1.96 -9.41 5.31
CA TYR A 93 1.94 -7.95 5.26
C TYR A 93 3.25 -7.39 5.80
N PRO A 94 3.88 -6.42 5.12
CA PRO A 94 5.18 -5.92 5.53
C PRO A 94 5.10 -5.26 6.91
N GLN A 95 6.03 -5.66 7.79
CA GLN A 95 6.23 -5.06 9.10
C GLN A 95 7.44 -4.12 9.04
N PRO A 96 7.28 -2.80 9.29
CA PRO A 96 8.42 -1.91 9.35
C PRO A 96 9.26 -2.18 10.60
N VAL A 97 10.57 -2.02 10.45
CA VAL A 97 11.53 -2.16 11.54
C VAL A 97 12.43 -0.93 11.61
N GLU A 98 12.92 -0.61 12.77
CA GLU A 98 13.93 0.43 12.98
C GLU A 98 15.21 -0.12 13.57
N TYR A 99 16.33 0.51 13.23
CA TYR A 99 17.62 0.13 13.77
C TYR A 99 17.68 0.42 15.27
N ALA A 100 18.00 -0.59 16.08
CA ALA A 100 18.02 -0.55 17.53
C ALA A 100 19.44 -0.64 18.13
N GLY A 101 20.49 -0.62 17.28
CA GLY A 101 21.88 -0.67 17.72
C GLY A 101 22.64 -1.92 17.25
N ILE A 102 23.79 -2.14 17.85
CA ILE A 102 24.63 -3.32 17.64
C ILE A 102 24.63 -4.12 18.95
N ILE A 103 24.35 -5.41 18.84
CA ILE A 103 24.47 -6.37 19.95
C ILE A 103 25.81 -7.09 19.88
N ASP A 104 26.13 -7.91 20.91
CA ASP A 104 27.37 -8.67 21.01
C ASP A 104 27.70 -9.40 19.70
N GLY A 105 28.98 -9.34 19.31
CA GLY A 105 29.46 -9.92 18.06
C GLY A 105 29.29 -9.03 16.82
N GLY A 106 28.91 -7.76 16.96
CA GLY A 106 28.79 -6.81 15.85
C GLY A 106 27.52 -6.97 15.01
N VAL A 107 26.52 -7.73 15.50
CA VAL A 107 25.26 -7.97 14.81
C VAL A 107 24.35 -6.76 14.94
N LYS A 108 23.84 -6.25 13.78
CA LYS A 108 22.85 -5.17 13.77
C LYS A 108 21.52 -5.68 14.31
N HIS A 109 21.00 -5.00 15.31
CA HIS A 109 19.70 -5.28 15.91
C HIS A 109 18.63 -4.35 15.33
N PHE A 110 17.45 -4.91 15.03
CA PHE A 110 16.27 -4.17 14.56
C PHE A 110 15.08 -4.52 15.45
N LYS A 111 14.25 -3.54 15.76
CA LYS A 111 12.99 -3.74 16.48
C LYS A 111 11.82 -3.37 15.59
N GLU A 112 10.69 -4.02 15.80
CA GLU A 112 9.46 -3.72 15.07
C GLU A 112 8.91 -2.35 15.45
N VAL A 113 8.38 -1.63 14.46
CA VAL A 113 7.65 -0.37 14.65
C VAL A 113 6.18 -0.73 14.89
N GLU A 114 5.62 -0.34 16.03
CA GLU A 114 4.27 -0.74 16.43
C GLU A 114 3.18 0.14 15.79
N THR A 115 3.44 1.42 15.57
CA THR A 115 2.43 2.39 15.13
C THR A 115 2.97 3.41 14.13
N GLY A 116 2.10 4.22 13.54
CA GLY A 116 2.48 5.33 12.66
C GLY A 116 2.84 4.92 11.23
N PHE A 117 2.56 3.69 10.84
CA PHE A 117 2.67 3.20 9.46
C PHE A 117 1.32 2.71 8.93
N LEU A 118 1.24 2.51 7.62
CA LEU A 118 0.04 1.94 6.98
C LEU A 118 -0.06 0.45 7.32
N ASN A 119 -0.85 0.11 8.32
CA ASN A 119 -1.14 -1.29 8.65
C ASN A 119 -2.17 -1.88 7.68
N LYS A 120 -2.48 -3.17 7.82
CA LYS A 120 -3.39 -3.89 6.92
C LYS A 120 -4.83 -3.37 6.99
N GLU A 121 -5.30 -3.00 8.16
CA GLU A 121 -6.64 -2.44 8.39
C GLU A 121 -6.76 -1.06 7.74
N ASP A 122 -5.78 -0.21 7.95
CA ASP A 122 -5.65 1.11 7.31
C ASP A 122 -5.58 0.98 5.79
N TRP A 123 -4.86 -0.02 5.26
CA TRP A 123 -4.80 -0.31 3.83
C TRP A 123 -6.20 -0.59 3.26
N ILE A 124 -6.98 -1.48 3.91
CA ILE A 124 -8.33 -1.84 3.46
C ILE A 124 -9.23 -0.61 3.48
N LYS A 125 -9.20 0.15 4.56
CA LYS A 125 -9.99 1.37 4.76
C LYS A 125 -9.69 2.40 3.69
N LEU A 126 -8.42 2.73 3.49
CA LEU A 126 -8.01 3.71 2.49
C LEU A 126 -8.35 3.24 1.06
N TYR A 127 -8.21 1.94 0.77
CA TYR A 127 -8.60 1.37 -0.51
C TYR A 127 -10.09 1.55 -0.80
N ASP A 128 -10.95 1.33 0.19
CA ASP A 128 -12.39 1.50 0.04
C ASP A 128 -12.78 2.99 -0.08
N LEU A 129 -12.14 3.88 0.66
CA LEU A 129 -12.33 5.33 0.55
C LEU A 129 -11.97 5.86 -0.84
N CYS A 130 -10.78 5.49 -1.34
CA CYS A 130 -10.35 5.85 -2.70
C CYS A 130 -11.28 5.26 -3.75
N SER A 131 -11.77 4.03 -3.57
CA SER A 131 -12.74 3.42 -4.48
C SER A 131 -14.02 4.24 -4.56
N LYS A 132 -14.57 4.63 -3.40
CA LYS A 132 -15.78 5.49 -3.35
C LYS A 132 -15.54 6.83 -4.05
N ALA A 133 -14.37 7.45 -3.85
CA ALA A 133 -14.05 8.73 -4.47
C ALA A 133 -13.99 8.66 -6.01
N LEU A 134 -13.50 7.54 -6.55
CA LEU A 134 -13.28 7.34 -7.98
C LEU A 134 -14.52 6.81 -8.75
N HIS A 135 -15.55 6.35 -8.06
CA HIS A 135 -16.77 5.91 -8.73
C HIS A 135 -17.67 7.11 -9.06
N VAL A 136 -18.25 7.08 -10.26
CA VAL A 136 -19.30 8.04 -10.65
C VAL A 136 -20.50 7.84 -9.72
N TRP A 137 -21.11 8.95 -9.33
CA TRP A 137 -22.28 8.94 -8.49
C TRP A 137 -23.50 8.42 -9.26
N ASN A 138 -24.32 7.59 -8.61
CA ASN A 138 -25.59 7.19 -9.16
C ASN A 138 -26.57 8.39 -9.09
N PRO A 139 -27.08 8.91 -10.23
CA PRO A 139 -27.95 10.08 -10.22
C PRO A 139 -29.30 9.87 -9.51
N TYR A 140 -29.65 8.63 -9.22
CA TYR A 140 -30.88 8.28 -8.48
C TYR A 140 -30.65 8.10 -6.96
N GLU A 141 -29.43 8.33 -6.48
CA GLU A 141 -29.13 8.26 -5.05
C GLU A 141 -29.42 9.59 -4.38
N GLU A 142 -30.39 9.60 -3.43
CA GLU A 142 -30.89 10.81 -2.78
C GLU A 142 -29.95 11.42 -1.73
N ARG A 143 -28.81 10.76 -1.44
CA ARG A 143 -27.88 11.17 -0.39
C ARG A 143 -26.73 12.01 -0.96
N ASP A 144 -26.40 13.10 -0.30
CA ASP A 144 -25.19 13.86 -0.58
C ASP A 144 -23.94 12.97 -0.44
N ARG A 145 -23.05 13.05 -1.44
CA ARG A 145 -21.80 12.33 -1.43
C ARG A 145 -20.85 12.93 -0.40
N GLN A 146 -20.70 12.27 0.74
CA GLN A 146 -19.70 12.61 1.73
C GLN A 146 -18.63 11.52 1.79
N ILE A 147 -17.37 11.92 1.63
CA ILE A 147 -16.22 11.04 1.78
C ILE A 147 -15.36 11.60 2.91
N ASN A 148 -15.37 10.93 4.05
CA ASN A 148 -14.54 11.30 5.18
C ASN A 148 -13.30 10.40 5.23
N PHE A 149 -12.12 10.98 5.00
CA PHE A 149 -10.85 10.28 5.07
C PHE A 149 -10.35 10.06 6.50
N GLU A 150 -11.08 10.58 7.51
CA GLU A 150 -10.77 10.53 8.94
C GLU A 150 -9.45 11.22 9.34
N ILE A 151 -8.42 11.08 8.53
CA ILE A 151 -7.14 11.78 8.68
C ILE A 151 -6.78 12.47 7.36
N SER A 152 -5.87 13.42 7.40
CA SER A 152 -5.45 14.16 6.21
C SER A 152 -4.74 13.28 5.19
N VAL A 153 -4.79 13.68 3.91
CA VAL A 153 -4.03 13.00 2.84
C VAL A 153 -2.53 12.96 3.16
N ALA A 154 -1.99 14.03 3.73
CA ALA A 154 -0.58 14.10 4.13
C ALA A 154 -0.24 13.03 5.18
N GLU A 155 -1.12 12.79 6.14
CA GLU A 155 -0.93 11.74 7.14
C GLU A 155 -1.03 10.33 6.52
N TRP A 156 -1.94 10.10 5.57
CA TRP A 156 -1.96 8.83 4.80
C TRP A 156 -0.66 8.59 4.05
N VAL A 157 -0.15 9.61 3.35
CA VAL A 157 1.14 9.53 2.64
C VAL A 157 2.29 9.24 3.59
N LYS A 158 2.31 9.90 4.76
CA LYS A 158 3.31 9.65 5.81
C LYS A 158 3.28 8.21 6.32
N ARG A 159 2.10 7.65 6.59
CA ARG A 159 1.95 6.23 6.99
C ARG A 159 2.44 5.28 5.91
N ILE A 160 2.16 5.56 4.63
CA ILE A 160 2.70 4.81 3.49
C ILE A 160 4.23 4.88 3.47
N GLN A 161 4.80 6.08 3.59
CA GLN A 161 6.25 6.26 3.61
C GLN A 161 6.91 5.52 4.80
N ASN A 162 6.29 5.54 5.98
CA ASN A 162 6.78 4.83 7.15
C ASN A 162 6.76 3.31 6.96
N LEU A 163 5.73 2.77 6.30
CA LEU A 163 5.70 1.35 5.91
C LEU A 163 6.89 1.00 5.00
N LEU A 164 7.39 1.95 4.20
CA LEU A 164 8.43 1.71 3.20
C LEU A 164 9.86 1.93 3.71
N LYS A 165 10.10 2.47 4.90
CA LYS A 165 11.45 2.84 5.37
C LYS A 165 12.37 1.62 5.45
N VAL A 166 12.24 0.82 6.45
CA VAL A 166 12.97 -0.44 6.62
C VAL A 166 11.95 -1.51 6.98
N ARG A 167 12.02 -2.68 6.34
CA ARG A 167 11.01 -3.72 6.50
C ARG A 167 11.64 -5.08 6.64
N TYR A 168 11.04 -5.87 7.47
CA TYR A 168 11.22 -7.30 7.50
C TYR A 168 9.99 -7.96 6.87
N ALA A 169 10.19 -8.71 5.78
CA ALA A 169 9.17 -9.60 5.25
C ALA A 169 9.53 -11.02 5.72
N ARG A 170 8.62 -11.66 6.44
CA ARG A 170 8.79 -13.08 6.83
C ARG A 170 8.41 -13.96 5.64
N PRO A 171 9.38 -14.59 4.95
CA PRO A 171 9.05 -15.60 3.96
C PRO A 171 8.44 -16.82 4.64
N LEU A 172 7.50 -17.49 3.96
CA LEU A 172 7.04 -18.82 4.38
C LEU A 172 8.24 -19.79 4.37
N GLY A 173 8.55 -20.43 5.49
CA GLY A 173 9.55 -21.50 5.58
C GLY A 173 10.89 -21.12 6.20
N GLY A 174 10.98 -20.04 7.00
CA GLY A 174 12.12 -19.74 7.87
C GLY A 174 11.84 -20.20 9.30
#